data_3b820e6628a62eb2ec9b2436d681caf7
#
_entry.id   3b820e6628a62eb2ec9b2436d681caf7
#
_cell.length_a   1.000
_cell.length_b   1.000
_cell.length_c   1.000
_cell.angle_alpha   90.00
_cell.angle_beta   90.00
_cell.angle_gamma   90.00
#
_symmetry.space_group_name_H-M   'P 1'
#
loop_
_entity.id
_entity.type
_entity.pdbx_description
1 polymer ?
#
loop_
_entity_poly.entity_id
_entity_poly.type
_entity_poly.pdbx_seq_one_letter_code
_entity_poly.pdbx_strand_id
1 'polypeptide(L)'
;MNYSILKPIVLSLFAIVLLSCSNSDPRIQLVDQFLHAEEEFYQFNGNVLVAEKGKIIYQHSFGYANFDTRAPLNDSSVFELASVSKQFTATAILLLQKDGKLSVGDSLRYFFPELPYHGITIHHLLTHTSGLPDYEELIPYHWDHKKIAFNKDMVALLASQKPAIYF
;
A
#
# COMPACT_ATOMS: atom_id res chain seq x y z
N MET A 1 -61.42 -25.97 15.88
CA MET A 1 -60.00 -26.03 15.44
C MET A 1 -59.15 -25.62 16.62
N ASN A 2 -58.41 -26.58 17.22
CA ASN A 2 -57.72 -26.36 18.54
C ASN A 2 -56.49 -25.52 18.38
N TYR A 3 -56.55 -24.23 18.78
CA TYR A 3 -55.46 -23.26 18.80
C TYR A 3 -54.39 -23.56 19.88
N SER A 4 -54.57 -24.56 20.75
CA SER A 4 -53.66 -24.86 21.86
C SER A 4 -52.39 -25.63 21.44
N ILE A 5 -52.36 -26.22 20.27
CA ILE A 5 -51.21 -26.99 19.75
C ILE A 5 -50.28 -26.13 18.90
N LEU A 6 -50.79 -25.04 18.28
CA LEU A 6 -50.00 -24.15 17.43
C LEU A 6 -49.00 -23.27 18.21
N LYS A 7 -49.33 -22.88 19.45
CA LYS A 7 -48.47 -21.99 20.28
C LYS A 7 -47.10 -22.57 20.62
N PRO A 8 -46.94 -23.83 21.03
CA PRO A 8 -45.59 -24.38 21.33
C PRO A 8 -44.74 -24.59 20.08
N ILE A 9 -45.35 -24.92 18.93
CA ILE A 9 -44.62 -25.12 17.67
C ILE A 9 -44.05 -23.80 17.12
N VAL A 10 -44.80 -22.74 17.20
CA VAL A 10 -44.33 -21.38 16.75
C VAL A 10 -43.23 -20.86 17.68
N LEU A 11 -43.34 -21.13 19.01
CA LEU A 11 -42.31 -20.72 19.96
C LEU A 11 -41.01 -21.52 19.78
N SER A 12 -41.09 -22.82 19.47
CA SER A 12 -39.91 -23.67 19.24
C SER A 12 -39.23 -23.35 17.89
N LEU A 13 -39.97 -22.96 16.84
CA LEU A 13 -39.37 -22.46 15.59
C LEU A 13 -38.67 -21.11 15.78
N PHE A 14 -39.23 -20.23 16.61
CA PHE A 14 -38.59 -18.91 16.88
C PHE A 14 -37.31 -19.05 17.72
N ALA A 15 -37.25 -20.06 18.63
CA ALA A 15 -36.03 -20.36 19.41
C ALA A 15 -34.91 -20.97 18.54
N ILE A 16 -35.22 -21.71 17.48
CA ILE A 16 -34.21 -22.27 16.56
C ILE A 16 -33.57 -21.17 15.68
N VAL A 17 -34.32 -20.14 15.33
CA VAL A 17 -33.77 -19.02 14.52
C VAL A 17 -32.80 -18.15 15.33
N LEU A 18 -32.90 -18.11 16.65
CA LEU A 18 -31.99 -17.33 17.51
C LEU A 18 -30.67 -18.07 17.82
N LEU A 19 -30.57 -19.37 17.50
CA LEU A 19 -29.34 -20.17 17.68
C LEU A 19 -28.45 -20.21 16.44
N SER A 20 -28.78 -19.45 15.40
CA SER A 20 -27.85 -19.18 14.30
C SER A 20 -26.78 -18.18 14.75
N CYS A 21 -26.05 -18.51 15.82
CA CYS A 21 -24.77 -17.90 16.14
C CYS A 21 -23.86 -18.19 14.96
N SER A 22 -23.58 -17.17 14.14
CA SER A 22 -22.49 -17.25 13.16
C SER A 22 -21.25 -17.67 13.94
N ASN A 23 -20.72 -18.87 13.66
CA ASN A 23 -19.38 -19.25 14.08
C ASN A 23 -18.39 -18.32 13.36
N SER A 24 -18.28 -17.09 13.84
CA SER A 24 -17.23 -16.19 13.41
C SER A 24 -15.91 -16.80 13.89
N ASP A 25 -14.98 -16.95 12.97
CA ASP A 25 -13.63 -17.42 13.28
C ASP A 25 -13.07 -16.58 14.45
N PRO A 26 -12.68 -17.19 15.58
CA PRO A 26 -12.20 -16.47 16.76
C PRO A 26 -10.98 -15.56 16.45
N ARG A 27 -10.22 -15.89 15.41
CA ARG A 27 -9.12 -15.05 14.94
C ARG A 27 -9.61 -13.68 14.44
N ILE A 28 -10.78 -13.64 13.81
CA ILE A 28 -11.39 -12.40 13.30
C ILE A 28 -11.76 -11.49 14.46
N GLN A 29 -12.31 -12.03 15.54
CA GLN A 29 -12.63 -11.26 16.75
C GLN A 29 -11.37 -10.67 17.38
N LEU A 30 -10.27 -11.43 17.43
CA LEU A 30 -8.99 -10.95 17.96
C LEU A 30 -8.42 -9.82 17.11
N VAL A 31 -8.47 -9.96 15.77
CA VAL A 31 -8.05 -8.90 14.82
C VAL A 31 -8.88 -7.64 15.01
N ASP A 32 -10.19 -7.78 15.12
CA ASP A 32 -11.11 -6.66 15.31
C ASP A 32 -10.84 -5.92 16.62
N GLN A 33 -10.73 -6.65 17.73
CA GLN A 33 -10.40 -6.08 19.03
C GLN A 33 -9.04 -5.35 19.05
N PHE A 34 -8.03 -5.97 18.42
CA PHE A 34 -6.71 -5.36 18.31
C PHE A 34 -6.77 -4.03 17.54
N LEU A 35 -7.43 -4.03 16.38
CA LEU A 35 -7.50 -2.85 15.52
C LEU A 35 -8.34 -1.72 16.13
N HIS A 36 -9.41 -2.04 16.85
CA HIS A 36 -10.16 -1.02 17.62
C HIS A 36 -9.32 -0.45 18.75
N ALA A 37 -8.49 -1.24 19.42
CA ALA A 37 -7.56 -0.72 20.40
C ALA A 37 -6.48 0.17 19.76
N GLU A 38 -5.97 -0.19 18.57
CA GLU A 38 -5.05 0.67 17.81
C GLU A 38 -5.70 2.01 17.41
N GLU A 39 -6.96 2.01 17.01
CA GLU A 39 -7.70 3.25 16.73
C GLU A 39 -7.85 4.10 17.98
N GLU A 40 -8.29 3.50 19.09
CA GLU A 40 -8.58 4.22 20.35
C GLU A 40 -7.30 4.77 21.00
N PHE A 41 -6.24 3.96 21.13
CA PHE A 41 -5.06 4.32 21.93
C PHE A 41 -3.94 4.93 21.08
N TYR A 42 -3.80 4.54 19.80
CA TYR A 42 -2.71 4.98 18.92
C TYR A 42 -3.19 5.80 17.72
N GLN A 43 -4.49 6.12 17.66
CA GLN A 43 -5.10 6.92 16.60
C GLN A 43 -4.85 6.33 15.20
N PHE A 44 -4.92 5.01 15.10
CA PHE A 44 -4.81 4.36 13.79
C PHE A 44 -5.88 4.90 12.84
N ASN A 45 -5.47 5.30 11.63
CA ASN A 45 -6.35 5.85 10.61
C ASN A 45 -6.02 5.17 9.27
N GLY A 46 -6.92 4.34 8.78
CA GLY A 46 -6.66 3.56 7.56
C GLY A 46 -7.67 2.46 7.29
N ASN A 47 -7.52 1.83 6.12
CA ASN A 47 -8.29 0.66 5.73
C ASN A 47 -7.48 -0.62 5.98
N VAL A 48 -8.12 -1.61 6.57
CA VAL A 48 -7.53 -2.93 6.80
C VAL A 48 -8.31 -3.99 6.04
N LEU A 49 -7.59 -4.86 5.35
CA LEU A 49 -8.12 -6.02 4.67
C LEU A 49 -7.25 -7.23 5.01
N VAL A 50 -7.87 -8.30 5.50
CA VAL A 50 -7.21 -9.59 5.71
C VAL A 50 -7.87 -10.61 4.79
N ALA A 51 -7.05 -11.34 4.03
CA ALA A 51 -7.52 -12.40 3.15
C ALA A 51 -6.77 -13.71 3.45
N GLU A 52 -7.49 -14.82 3.42
CA GLU A 52 -6.93 -16.15 3.55
C GLU A 52 -7.41 -17.02 2.38
N LYS A 53 -6.46 -17.70 1.70
CA LYS A 53 -6.75 -18.56 0.55
C LYS A 53 -7.64 -17.90 -0.52
N GLY A 54 -7.39 -16.63 -0.80
CA GLY A 54 -8.12 -15.83 -1.80
C GLY A 54 -9.50 -15.34 -1.36
N LYS A 55 -9.88 -15.53 -0.10
CA LYS A 55 -11.15 -15.00 0.45
C LYS A 55 -10.87 -13.91 1.48
N ILE A 56 -11.57 -12.80 1.37
CA ILE A 56 -11.55 -11.76 2.39
C ILE A 56 -12.24 -12.33 3.65
N ILE A 57 -11.52 -12.33 4.77
CA ILE A 57 -12.02 -12.79 6.08
C ILE A 57 -12.24 -11.64 7.05
N TYR A 58 -11.60 -10.48 6.80
CA TYR A 58 -11.80 -9.24 7.55
C TYR A 58 -11.61 -8.04 6.62
N GLN A 59 -12.48 -7.02 6.76
CA GLN A 59 -12.34 -5.74 6.08
C GLN A 59 -13.02 -4.68 6.93
N HIS A 60 -12.29 -3.61 7.25
CA HIS A 60 -12.81 -2.49 8.02
C HIS A 60 -12.03 -1.20 7.72
N SER A 61 -12.72 -0.07 7.84
CA SER A 61 -12.15 1.27 7.66
C SER A 61 -12.21 2.02 8.98
N PHE A 62 -11.05 2.51 9.45
CA PHE A 62 -10.89 3.20 10.73
C PHE A 62 -10.57 4.67 10.51
N GLY A 63 -11.22 5.55 11.24
CA GLY A 63 -10.93 6.97 11.23
C GLY A 63 -11.47 7.76 10.04
N TYR A 64 -10.75 8.79 9.59
CA TYR A 64 -11.26 9.81 8.69
C TYR A 64 -10.44 9.96 7.42
N ALA A 65 -11.13 10.13 6.27
CA ALA A 65 -10.55 10.54 5.00
C ALA A 65 -10.18 12.03 4.99
N ASN A 66 -10.87 12.82 5.82
CA ASN A 66 -10.59 14.24 6.02
C ASN A 66 -10.85 14.60 7.48
N PHE A 67 -9.82 15.06 8.20
CA PHE A 67 -9.90 15.38 9.62
C PHE A 67 -10.69 16.66 9.91
N ASP A 68 -10.66 17.65 8.99
CA ASP A 68 -11.38 18.92 9.19
C ASP A 68 -12.89 18.74 9.09
N THR A 69 -13.34 17.97 8.10
CA THR A 69 -14.77 17.70 7.86
C THR A 69 -15.27 16.48 8.62
N ARG A 70 -14.37 15.68 9.19
CA ARG A 70 -14.64 14.36 9.78
C ARG A 70 -15.35 13.39 8.83
N ALA A 71 -15.09 13.52 7.52
CA ALA A 71 -15.58 12.57 6.54
C ALA A 71 -14.91 11.20 6.82
N PRO A 72 -15.66 10.11 7.08
CA PRO A 72 -15.06 8.83 7.43
C PRO A 72 -14.36 8.19 6.24
N LEU A 73 -13.35 7.37 6.52
CA LEU A 73 -12.80 6.43 5.55
C LEU A 73 -13.83 5.37 5.19
N ASN A 74 -13.69 4.82 4.00
CA ASN A 74 -14.50 3.70 3.49
C ASN A 74 -13.67 2.87 2.49
N ASP A 75 -14.25 1.77 2.01
CA ASP A 75 -13.59 0.82 1.11
C ASP A 75 -13.16 1.43 -0.23
N SER A 76 -13.75 2.57 -0.62
CA SER A 76 -13.41 3.30 -1.85
C SER A 76 -12.41 4.43 -1.63
N SER A 77 -11.94 4.63 -0.40
CA SER A 77 -10.95 5.67 -0.09
C SER A 77 -9.62 5.37 -0.76
N VAL A 78 -9.01 6.41 -1.34
CA VAL A 78 -7.75 6.32 -2.06
C VAL A 78 -6.62 6.83 -1.17
N PHE A 79 -5.52 6.09 -1.13
CA PHE A 79 -4.33 6.41 -0.34
C PHE A 79 -3.13 6.67 -1.24
N GLU A 80 -2.30 7.62 -0.85
CA GLU A 80 -0.98 7.78 -1.42
C GLU A 80 -0.07 6.69 -0.82
N LEU A 81 0.42 5.79 -1.69
CA LEU A 81 1.17 4.61 -1.24
C LEU A 81 2.66 4.89 -0.97
N ALA A 82 3.14 6.08 -1.33
CA ALA A 82 4.54 6.46 -1.19
C ALA A 82 5.49 5.33 -1.67
N SER A 83 6.46 4.93 -0.85
CA SER A 83 7.47 3.91 -1.22
C SER A 83 6.91 2.49 -1.43
N VAL A 84 5.70 2.18 -0.98
CA VAL A 84 5.05 0.90 -1.32
C VAL A 84 4.89 0.75 -2.84
N SER A 85 4.83 1.85 -3.60
CA SER A 85 4.81 1.85 -5.07
C SER A 85 6.05 1.23 -5.70
N LYS A 86 7.21 1.20 -5.00
CA LYS A 86 8.48 0.67 -5.55
C LYS A 86 8.40 -0.79 -5.93
N GLN A 87 7.67 -1.62 -5.18
CA GLN A 87 7.47 -3.03 -5.52
C GLN A 87 6.74 -3.24 -6.86
N PHE A 88 5.80 -2.36 -7.20
CA PHE A 88 5.10 -2.40 -8.49
C PHE A 88 6.04 -2.01 -9.63
N THR A 89 6.87 -0.98 -9.44
CA THR A 89 7.92 -0.59 -10.39
C THR A 89 8.92 -1.73 -10.58
N ALA A 90 9.40 -2.36 -9.51
CA ALA A 90 10.32 -3.49 -9.58
C ALA A 90 9.69 -4.67 -10.35
N THR A 91 8.43 -4.98 -10.09
CA THR A 91 7.70 -6.03 -10.81
C THR A 91 7.60 -5.71 -12.30
N ALA A 92 7.29 -4.46 -12.67
CA ALA A 92 7.24 -4.03 -14.07
C ALA A 92 8.60 -4.19 -14.77
N ILE A 93 9.70 -3.85 -14.12
CA ILE A 93 11.07 -4.07 -14.64
C ILE A 93 11.35 -5.56 -14.87
N LEU A 94 10.98 -6.43 -13.92
CA LEU A 94 11.16 -7.88 -14.07
C LEU A 94 10.30 -8.47 -15.19
N LEU A 95 9.10 -7.92 -15.43
CA LEU A 95 8.28 -8.30 -16.59
C LEU A 95 8.95 -7.89 -17.91
N LEU A 96 9.52 -6.68 -18.00
CA LEU A 96 10.27 -6.24 -19.16
C LEU A 96 11.50 -7.13 -19.42
N GLN A 97 12.21 -7.56 -18.36
CA GLN A 97 13.30 -8.53 -18.49
C GLN A 97 12.79 -9.88 -19.01
N LYS A 98 11.69 -10.39 -18.48
CA LYS A 98 11.07 -11.64 -18.96
C LYS A 98 10.74 -11.57 -20.45
N ASP A 99 10.28 -10.41 -20.92
CA ASP A 99 9.96 -10.15 -22.32
C ASP A 99 11.20 -9.87 -23.19
N GLY A 100 12.42 -9.95 -22.64
CA GLY A 100 13.67 -9.70 -23.35
C GLY A 100 13.90 -8.24 -23.76
N LYS A 101 13.18 -7.28 -23.15
CA LYS A 101 13.28 -5.85 -23.49
C LYS A 101 14.40 -5.13 -22.75
N LEU A 102 14.88 -5.68 -21.65
CA LEU A 102 16.03 -5.23 -20.89
C LEU A 102 16.61 -6.39 -20.07
N SER A 103 17.82 -6.19 -19.52
CA SER A 103 18.42 -7.05 -18.50
C SER A 103 18.63 -6.26 -17.20
N VAL A 104 18.43 -6.86 -16.04
CA VAL A 104 18.77 -6.21 -14.77
C VAL A 104 20.29 -5.91 -14.65
N GLY A 105 21.12 -6.57 -15.45
CA GLY A 105 22.55 -6.29 -15.59
C GLY A 105 22.88 -5.08 -16.48
N ASP A 106 21.90 -4.52 -17.20
CA ASP A 106 22.13 -3.38 -18.05
C ASP A 106 22.56 -2.16 -17.24
N SER A 107 23.52 -1.40 -17.81
CA SER A 107 24.01 -0.18 -17.19
C SER A 107 22.92 0.88 -17.13
N LEU A 108 22.82 1.60 -16.00
CA LEU A 108 21.97 2.79 -15.86
C LEU A 108 22.22 3.78 -17.02
N ARG A 109 23.46 3.97 -17.44
CA ARG A 109 23.85 4.88 -18.53
C ARG A 109 23.42 4.42 -19.93
N TYR A 110 23.01 3.18 -20.09
CA TYR A 110 22.39 2.75 -21.35
C TYR A 110 21.04 3.46 -21.56
N PHE A 111 20.29 3.69 -20.49
CA PHE A 111 18.99 4.36 -20.52
C PHE A 111 19.10 5.88 -20.31
N PHE A 112 20.10 6.31 -19.51
CA PHE A 112 20.33 7.71 -19.11
C PHE A 112 21.81 8.05 -19.33
N PRO A 113 22.23 8.25 -20.59
CA PRO A 113 23.64 8.49 -20.92
C PRO A 113 24.19 9.80 -20.33
N GLU A 114 23.30 10.77 -20.01
CA GLU A 114 23.62 12.05 -19.38
C GLU A 114 24.07 11.92 -17.93
N LEU A 115 23.73 10.82 -17.25
CA LEU A 115 24.13 10.63 -15.87
C LEU A 115 25.63 10.30 -15.76
N PRO A 116 26.36 10.94 -14.81
CA PRO A 116 27.80 10.76 -14.68
C PRO A 116 28.22 9.45 -13.99
N TYR A 117 27.26 8.64 -13.55
CA TYR A 117 27.49 7.50 -12.68
C TYR A 117 27.81 6.23 -13.47
N HIS A 118 29.07 5.77 -13.36
CA HIS A 118 29.56 4.55 -14.01
C HIS A 118 29.39 3.32 -13.08
N GLY A 119 29.24 2.15 -13.68
CA GLY A 119 29.19 0.88 -12.92
C GLY A 119 27.85 0.58 -12.24
N ILE A 120 26.89 1.50 -12.28
CA ILE A 120 25.55 1.28 -11.72
C ILE A 120 24.69 0.55 -12.76
N THR A 121 24.02 -0.52 -12.32
CA THR A 121 23.08 -1.31 -13.13
C THR A 121 21.66 -1.19 -12.61
N ILE A 122 20.68 -1.66 -13.39
CA ILE A 122 19.28 -1.79 -12.94
C ILE A 122 19.20 -2.65 -11.67
N HIS A 123 20.01 -3.73 -11.58
CA HIS A 123 20.08 -4.58 -10.38
C HIS A 123 20.42 -3.76 -9.13
N HIS A 124 21.40 -2.87 -9.20
CA HIS A 124 21.78 -2.03 -8.07
C HIS A 124 20.62 -1.09 -7.63
N LEU A 125 19.82 -0.58 -8.58
CA LEU A 125 18.63 0.22 -8.26
C LEU A 125 17.56 -0.63 -7.55
N LEU A 126 17.28 -1.83 -8.06
CA LEU A 126 16.26 -2.73 -7.52
C LEU A 126 16.60 -3.24 -6.11
N THR A 127 17.88 -3.35 -5.78
CA THR A 127 18.36 -3.84 -4.47
C THR A 127 18.77 -2.73 -3.51
N HIS A 128 18.58 -1.46 -3.89
CA HIS A 128 19.01 -0.29 -3.11
C HIS A 128 20.51 -0.26 -2.78
N THR A 129 21.35 -0.76 -3.71
CA THR A 129 22.80 -0.81 -3.57
C THR A 129 23.52 0.06 -4.61
N SER A 130 22.82 1.03 -5.19
CA SER A 130 23.38 1.89 -6.24
C SER A 130 24.33 2.97 -5.73
N GLY A 131 24.26 3.34 -4.46
CA GLY A 131 24.97 4.48 -3.89
C GLY A 131 24.60 5.83 -4.50
N LEU A 132 23.52 5.90 -5.31
CA LEU A 132 23.05 7.18 -5.82
C LEU A 132 22.63 8.10 -4.68
N PRO A 133 22.91 9.40 -4.77
CA PRO A 133 22.47 10.38 -3.79
C PRO A 133 20.94 10.51 -3.79
N ASP A 134 20.41 10.91 -2.66
CA ASP A 134 19.00 11.26 -2.55
C ASP A 134 18.74 12.58 -3.29
N TYR A 135 17.92 12.53 -4.31
CA TYR A 135 17.54 13.73 -5.06
C TYR A 135 16.70 14.71 -4.21
N GLU A 136 16.04 14.23 -3.17
CA GLU A 136 15.26 15.09 -2.27
C GLU A 136 16.17 16.07 -1.52
N GLU A 137 17.43 15.72 -1.28
CA GLU A 137 18.43 16.65 -0.71
C GLU A 137 18.82 17.79 -1.67
N LEU A 138 18.62 17.60 -2.98
CA LEU A 138 18.94 18.62 -3.99
C LEU A 138 17.78 19.60 -4.24
N ILE A 139 16.54 19.16 -4.06
CA ILE A 139 15.34 19.95 -4.36
C ILE A 139 15.34 21.30 -3.64
N PRO A 140 15.63 21.42 -2.33
CA PRO A 140 15.58 22.71 -1.63
C PRO A 140 16.48 23.79 -2.23
N TYR A 141 17.56 23.41 -2.88
CA TYR A 141 18.61 24.35 -3.36
C TYR A 141 18.60 24.54 -4.87
N HIS A 142 18.04 23.59 -5.63
CA HIS A 142 18.21 23.54 -7.08
C HIS A 142 16.91 23.41 -7.86
N TRP A 143 15.74 23.41 -7.18
CA TRP A 143 14.44 23.31 -7.81
C TRP A 143 13.56 24.51 -7.52
N ASP A 144 12.82 24.95 -8.55
CA ASP A 144 11.79 25.99 -8.39
C ASP A 144 10.52 25.38 -7.77
N HIS A 145 10.32 25.59 -6.48
CA HIS A 145 9.19 25.07 -5.70
C HIS A 145 7.80 25.49 -6.20
N LYS A 146 7.72 26.42 -7.17
CA LYS A 146 6.45 26.77 -7.84
C LYS A 146 6.09 25.79 -8.95
N LYS A 147 6.98 24.85 -9.29
CA LYS A 147 6.80 23.87 -10.35
C LYS A 147 6.65 22.48 -9.78
N ILE A 148 5.76 21.68 -10.39
CA ILE A 148 5.68 20.25 -10.10
C ILE A 148 6.92 19.56 -10.69
N ALA A 149 7.62 18.78 -9.88
CA ALA A 149 8.76 17.99 -10.30
C ALA A 149 8.29 16.62 -10.84
N PHE A 150 8.79 16.24 -12.00
CA PHE A 150 8.56 14.93 -12.61
C PHE A 150 9.84 14.10 -12.58
N ASN A 151 9.76 12.79 -12.79
CA ASN A 151 10.92 11.89 -12.81
C ASN A 151 12.03 12.36 -13.76
N LYS A 152 11.67 12.85 -14.97
CA LYS A 152 12.64 13.40 -15.94
C LYS A 152 13.41 14.61 -15.40
N ASP A 153 12.76 15.41 -14.56
CA ASP A 153 13.37 16.61 -13.99
C ASP A 153 14.38 16.21 -12.91
N MET A 154 14.10 15.15 -12.16
CA MET A 154 15.04 14.60 -11.18
C MET A 154 16.26 13.98 -11.86
N VAL A 155 16.09 13.25 -12.97
CA VAL A 155 17.22 12.76 -13.78
C VAL A 155 18.08 13.93 -14.28
N ALA A 156 17.46 14.99 -14.82
CA ALA A 156 18.16 16.18 -15.28
C ALA A 156 18.90 16.92 -14.14
N LEU A 157 18.30 16.97 -12.95
CA LEU A 157 18.89 17.56 -11.76
C LEU A 157 20.15 16.79 -11.35
N LEU A 158 20.08 15.46 -11.23
CA LEU A 158 21.22 14.61 -10.94
C LEU A 158 22.34 14.75 -11.99
N ALA A 159 21.98 14.83 -13.27
CA ALA A 159 22.93 15.02 -14.35
C ALA A 159 23.65 16.38 -14.30
N SER A 160 22.95 17.45 -13.93
CA SER A 160 23.49 18.80 -13.86
C SER A 160 24.33 19.06 -12.61
N GLN A 161 23.86 18.61 -11.44
CA GLN A 161 24.54 18.84 -10.15
C GLN A 161 25.67 17.85 -9.89
N LYS A 162 25.62 16.65 -10.50
CA LYS A 162 26.62 15.59 -10.40
C LYS A 162 27.05 15.30 -8.95
N PRO A 163 26.12 15.13 -8.01
CA PRO A 163 26.47 14.84 -6.64
C PRO A 163 27.25 13.53 -6.54
N ALA A 164 28.12 13.41 -5.54
CA ALA A 164 28.92 12.21 -5.31
C ALA A 164 28.03 11.01 -4.95
N ILE A 165 28.46 9.82 -5.37
CA ILE A 165 27.84 8.57 -4.93
C ILE A 165 28.38 8.15 -3.56
N TYR A 166 27.55 7.46 -2.80
CA TYR A 166 27.90 6.95 -1.47
C TYR A 166 28.32 5.47 -1.57
N PHE A 167 29.62 5.20 -1.59
CA PHE A 167 30.21 3.86 -1.48
C PHE A 167 31.29 3.84 -0.39
#